data_626f624dbb764420b720d3cb45c6e759
#
_entry.id   626f624dbb764420b720d3cb45c6e759
#
_cell.length_a   1.000
_cell.length_b   1.000
_cell.length_c   1.000
_cell.angle_alpha   90.00
_cell.angle_beta   90.00
_cell.angle_gamma   90.00
#
_symmetry.space_group_name_H-M   'P 1'
#
loop_
_entity.id
_entity.type
_entity.pdbx_description
1 polymer ?
#
loop_
_entity_poly.entity_id
_entity_poly.type
_entity_poly.pdbx_seq_one_letter_code
_entity_poly.pdbx_strand_id
1 'polypeptide(L)'
;MLRRIVLIATASAAALAAAVPAAGASSLPLPLALLSAPAEDELTVTVSDTARTDGMYELRCGPTGGDHPAAQDACDRLDELALEGKDPFAPVRQDQMCTEQMGGDETARITGTWQGRPVDATFSRTNGCEISRWHTMEPVLPNTRS
;
A
#
# COMPACT_ATOMS: atom_id res chain seq x y z
N MET A 1 -33.53 -54.83 73.20
CA MET A 1 -34.94 -55.21 72.91
C MET A 1 -35.33 -54.70 71.53
N LEU A 2 -35.79 -55.65 70.73
CA LEU A 2 -36.72 -55.52 69.57
C LEU A 2 -36.34 -54.59 68.43
N ARG A 3 -36.04 -55.19 67.40
CA ARG A 3 -36.88 -55.78 66.27
C ARG A 3 -37.11 -54.82 65.10
N ARG A 4 -36.57 -55.25 64.02
CA ARG A 4 -37.24 -55.54 62.71
C ARG A 4 -37.73 -54.26 61.99
N ILE A 5 -37.65 -54.09 60.75
CA ILE A 5 -37.98 -54.93 59.59
C ILE A 5 -37.31 -54.33 58.33
N VAL A 6 -36.86 -55.23 57.47
CA VAL A 6 -36.43 -55.05 56.10
C VAL A 6 -37.63 -54.65 55.23
N LEU A 7 -37.47 -53.76 54.32
CA LEU A 7 -38.26 -53.77 53.10
C LEU A 7 -37.38 -53.29 51.91
N ILE A 8 -37.21 -54.25 51.07
CA ILE A 8 -36.60 -54.10 49.75
C ILE A 8 -37.66 -53.52 48.84
N ALA A 9 -37.35 -52.43 48.19
CA ALA A 9 -38.12 -51.98 47.04
C ALA A 9 -37.13 -51.70 45.86
N THR A 10 -37.16 -52.63 44.95
CA THR A 10 -36.51 -52.50 43.65
C THR A 10 -37.35 -51.58 42.82
N ALA A 11 -36.75 -50.49 42.33
CA ALA A 11 -37.36 -49.70 41.30
C ALA A 11 -36.33 -49.46 40.16
N SER A 12 -36.71 -49.86 39.02
CA SER A 12 -35.98 -49.93 37.77
C SER A 12 -35.48 -48.57 37.29
N ALA A 13 -34.22 -48.51 36.94
CA ALA A 13 -33.61 -47.38 36.23
C ALA A 13 -34.09 -47.34 34.77
N ALA A 14 -34.82 -46.32 34.40
CA ALA A 14 -34.99 -45.94 33.01
C ALA A 14 -33.89 -44.95 32.67
N ALA A 15 -32.89 -45.40 31.93
CA ALA A 15 -31.89 -44.54 31.36
C ALA A 15 -32.50 -43.78 30.18
N LEU A 16 -32.84 -42.54 30.37
CA LEU A 16 -33.10 -41.60 29.29
C LEU A 16 -31.75 -41.06 28.79
N ALA A 17 -31.29 -41.64 27.69
CA ALA A 17 -30.17 -41.09 26.93
C ALA A 17 -30.66 -39.78 26.27
N ALA A 18 -30.35 -38.67 26.91
CA ALA A 18 -30.49 -37.37 26.26
C ALA A 18 -29.41 -37.28 25.18
N ALA A 19 -29.81 -37.43 23.93
CA ALA A 19 -29.01 -37.09 22.78
C ALA A 19 -28.83 -35.56 22.77
N VAL A 20 -27.64 -35.10 23.15
CA VAL A 20 -27.22 -33.71 22.96
C VAL A 20 -26.99 -33.55 21.46
N PRO A 21 -27.75 -32.67 20.76
CA PRO A 21 -27.38 -32.34 19.43
C PRO A 21 -26.03 -31.62 19.52
N ALA A 22 -24.99 -32.21 18.92
CA ALA A 22 -23.75 -31.53 18.66
C ALA A 22 -24.10 -30.31 17.77
N ALA A 23 -24.12 -29.13 18.40
CA ALA A 23 -24.12 -27.91 17.68
C ALA A 23 -22.84 -27.90 16.85
N GLY A 24 -22.95 -28.25 15.58
CA GLY A 24 -21.88 -28.09 14.63
C GLY A 24 -21.51 -26.62 14.63
N ALA A 25 -20.38 -26.30 15.19
CA ALA A 25 -19.75 -25.02 14.99
C ALA A 25 -19.47 -24.93 13.47
N SER A 26 -20.40 -24.32 12.74
CA SER A 26 -20.14 -23.90 11.38
C SER A 26 -19.05 -22.86 11.47
N SER A 27 -17.80 -23.30 11.33
CA SER A 27 -16.67 -22.42 11.04
C SER A 27 -17.01 -21.79 9.73
N LEU A 28 -17.63 -20.62 9.77
CA LEU A 28 -17.72 -19.77 8.59
C LEU A 28 -16.28 -19.54 8.14
N PRO A 29 -15.89 -19.94 6.91
CA PRO A 29 -14.60 -19.53 6.40
C PRO A 29 -14.66 -18.01 6.34
N LEU A 30 -13.92 -17.36 7.23
CA LEU A 30 -13.63 -15.94 7.07
C LEU A 30 -13.07 -15.79 5.66
N PRO A 31 -13.69 -14.95 4.80
CA PRO A 31 -13.18 -14.79 3.46
C PRO A 31 -11.73 -14.32 3.57
N LEU A 32 -10.81 -15.09 2.99
CA LEU A 32 -9.38 -14.76 2.94
C LEU A 32 -9.14 -13.35 2.36
N ALA A 33 -10.15 -12.79 1.70
CA ALA A 33 -10.16 -11.42 1.18
C ALA A 33 -9.99 -10.34 2.27
N LEU A 34 -10.21 -10.65 3.55
CA LEU A 34 -9.92 -9.73 4.66
C LEU A 34 -8.45 -9.74 5.09
N LEU A 35 -7.67 -10.69 4.57
CA LEU A 35 -6.23 -10.72 4.65
C LEU A 35 -5.61 -10.26 3.33
N SER A 36 -6.23 -9.27 2.68
CA SER A 36 -5.57 -8.60 1.56
C SER A 36 -4.22 -8.13 2.06
N ALA A 37 -3.15 -8.65 1.47
CA ALA A 37 -1.82 -8.07 1.64
C ALA A 37 -1.94 -6.55 1.40
N PRO A 38 -1.24 -5.71 2.17
CA PRO A 38 -1.21 -4.28 1.87
C PRO A 38 -0.97 -4.13 0.37
N ALA A 39 -1.77 -3.29 -0.27
CA ALA A 39 -1.61 -3.04 -1.69
C ALA A 39 -0.16 -2.62 -1.90
N GLU A 40 0.58 -3.41 -2.67
CA GLU A 40 1.97 -3.08 -2.98
C GLU A 40 1.97 -1.73 -3.71
N ASP A 41 2.83 -0.84 -3.28
CA ASP A 41 3.03 0.43 -3.96
C ASP A 41 3.78 0.16 -5.26
N GLU A 42 3.08 0.32 -6.38
CA GLU A 42 3.61 0.05 -7.71
C GLU A 42 3.43 1.28 -8.59
N LEU A 43 4.54 1.81 -9.05
CA LEU A 43 4.60 3.00 -9.87
C LEU A 43 5.30 2.70 -11.19
N THR A 44 4.78 3.26 -12.28
CA THR A 44 5.44 3.34 -13.56
C THR A 44 5.94 4.76 -13.77
N VAL A 45 7.24 4.91 -13.89
CA VAL A 45 7.93 6.19 -14.14
C VAL A 45 8.34 6.24 -15.60
N THR A 46 7.70 7.09 -16.39
CA THR A 46 8.05 7.33 -17.79
C THR A 46 8.80 8.64 -17.89
N VAL A 47 9.99 8.61 -18.44
CA VAL A 47 10.86 9.80 -18.62
C VAL A 47 11.14 10.01 -20.11
N SER A 48 11.08 11.25 -20.54
CA SER A 48 11.27 11.64 -21.93
C SER A 48 12.08 12.94 -22.04
N ASP A 49 12.67 13.13 -23.21
CA ASP A 49 13.41 14.35 -23.57
C ASP A 49 14.65 14.60 -22.71
N THR A 50 15.21 13.54 -22.12
CA THR A 50 16.49 13.59 -21.43
C THR A 50 17.62 13.14 -22.36
N ALA A 51 18.85 13.51 -22.02
CA ALA A 51 19.99 13.12 -22.84
C ALA A 51 20.35 11.62 -22.72
N ARG A 52 19.95 10.91 -21.64
CA ARG A 52 20.45 9.56 -21.34
C ARG A 52 19.50 8.65 -20.57
N THR A 53 18.42 9.18 -20.03
CA THR A 53 17.56 8.45 -19.08
C THR A 53 16.13 8.33 -19.55
N ASP A 54 15.89 8.50 -20.85
CA ASP A 54 14.58 8.25 -21.45
C ASP A 54 14.22 6.77 -21.29
N GLY A 55 13.00 6.53 -20.87
CA GLY A 55 12.52 5.18 -20.69
C GLY A 55 11.29 5.09 -19.81
N MET A 56 10.84 3.87 -19.64
CA MET A 56 9.77 3.50 -18.73
C MET A 56 10.36 2.56 -17.70
N TYR A 57 10.20 2.90 -16.45
CA TYR A 57 10.75 2.15 -15.31
C TYR A 57 9.63 1.75 -14.36
N GLU A 58 9.68 0.52 -13.91
CA GLU A 58 8.82 0.01 -12.85
C GLU A 58 9.50 0.24 -11.49
N LEU A 59 8.79 0.88 -10.57
CA LEU A 59 9.22 1.08 -9.20
C LEU A 59 8.20 0.47 -8.25
N ARG A 60 8.62 -0.54 -7.49
CA ARG A 60 7.82 -1.13 -6.42
C ARG A 60 8.44 -0.79 -5.08
N CYS A 61 7.57 -0.44 -4.13
CA CYS A 61 7.98 -0.15 -2.76
C CYS A 61 7.15 -1.02 -1.80
N GLY A 62 7.82 -1.66 -0.85
CA GLY A 62 7.20 -2.51 0.16
C GLY A 62 6.82 -3.94 -0.27
N PRO A 63 7.75 -4.79 -0.76
CA PRO A 63 9.21 -4.65 -0.80
C PRO A 63 9.73 -3.90 -2.04
N THR A 64 10.89 -3.29 -1.90
CA THR A 64 11.55 -2.58 -3.01
C THR A 64 11.86 -3.51 -4.17
N GLY A 65 11.52 -3.08 -5.40
CA GLY A 65 11.72 -3.85 -6.62
C GLY A 65 11.43 -3.05 -7.89
N GLY A 66 11.35 -3.77 -9.00
CA GLY A 66 11.22 -3.19 -10.33
C GLY A 66 12.58 -3.02 -11.01
N ASP A 67 12.59 -2.32 -12.13
CA ASP A 67 13.78 -2.04 -12.94
C ASP A 67 14.25 -0.58 -12.83
N HIS A 68 13.67 0.18 -11.90
CA HIS A 68 14.09 1.55 -11.64
C HIS A 68 15.56 1.60 -11.18
N PRO A 69 16.43 2.42 -11.80
CA PRO A 69 17.88 2.38 -11.57
C PRO A 69 18.29 2.72 -10.13
N ALA A 70 17.45 3.42 -9.39
CA ALA A 70 17.67 3.79 -7.98
C ALA A 70 16.46 3.41 -7.12
N ALA A 71 15.92 2.19 -7.27
CA ALA A 71 14.66 1.78 -6.66
C ALA A 71 14.61 1.99 -5.14
N GLN A 72 15.67 1.61 -4.40
CA GLN A 72 15.68 1.78 -2.95
C GLN A 72 15.65 3.26 -2.56
N ASP A 73 16.56 4.07 -3.12
CA ASP A 73 16.65 5.50 -2.79
C ASP A 73 15.37 6.25 -3.22
N ALA A 74 14.73 5.80 -4.31
CA ALA A 74 13.46 6.35 -4.77
C ALA A 74 12.32 6.04 -3.80
N CYS A 75 12.22 4.81 -3.30
CA CYS A 75 11.24 4.45 -2.27
C CYS A 75 11.47 5.23 -0.98
N ASP A 76 12.72 5.30 -0.52
CA ASP A 76 13.09 6.05 0.69
C ASP A 76 12.72 7.54 0.56
N ARG A 77 12.90 8.11 -0.63
CA ARG A 77 12.52 9.50 -0.90
C ARG A 77 11.01 9.74 -0.85
N LEU A 78 10.23 8.83 -1.42
CA LEU A 78 8.77 8.92 -1.38
C LEU A 78 8.26 8.80 0.05
N ASP A 79 8.82 7.89 0.84
CA ASP A 79 8.48 7.73 2.25
C ASP A 79 8.85 8.97 3.08
N GLU A 80 10.03 9.55 2.84
CA GLU A 80 10.46 10.80 3.50
C GLU A 80 9.46 11.93 3.24
N LEU A 81 9.05 12.14 1.98
CA LEU A 81 8.08 13.16 1.63
C LEU A 81 6.71 12.92 2.30
N ALA A 82 6.27 11.67 2.36
CA ALA A 82 5.04 11.31 3.04
C ALA A 82 5.11 11.56 4.55
N LEU A 83 6.24 11.25 5.20
CA LEU A 83 6.47 11.53 6.61
C LEU A 83 6.49 13.04 6.92
N GLU A 84 6.94 13.86 5.98
CA GLU A 84 6.87 15.33 6.06
C GLU A 84 5.46 15.87 5.82
N GLY A 85 4.48 15.01 5.54
CA GLY A 85 3.11 15.42 5.22
C GLY A 85 2.97 16.06 3.84
N LYS A 86 3.91 15.82 2.95
CA LYS A 86 3.90 16.30 1.57
C LYS A 86 3.30 15.24 0.65
N ASP A 87 2.46 15.66 -0.27
CA ASP A 87 2.04 14.80 -1.38
C ASP A 87 3.08 14.93 -2.52
N PRO A 88 3.88 13.87 -2.77
CA PRO A 88 4.94 13.94 -3.78
C PRO A 88 4.40 14.11 -5.21
N PHE A 89 3.14 13.75 -5.42
CA PHE A 89 2.50 13.77 -6.74
C PHE A 89 1.64 15.00 -6.99
N ALA A 90 1.45 15.84 -5.97
CA ALA A 90 0.64 17.05 -6.11
C ALA A 90 1.18 17.98 -7.22
N PRO A 91 0.32 18.54 -8.07
CA PRO A 91 0.73 19.52 -9.07
C PRO A 91 1.14 20.84 -8.41
N VAL A 92 1.88 21.67 -9.14
CA VAL A 92 2.10 23.07 -8.75
C VAL A 92 0.75 23.77 -8.66
N ARG A 93 0.53 24.51 -7.59
CA ARG A 93 -0.72 25.24 -7.40
C ARG A 93 -0.87 26.36 -8.44
N GLN A 94 -2.07 26.52 -8.97
CA GLN A 94 -2.33 27.50 -10.03
C GLN A 94 -2.16 28.98 -9.56
N ASP A 95 -2.29 29.21 -8.26
CA ASP A 95 -2.11 30.52 -7.63
C ASP A 95 -0.68 30.78 -7.16
N GLN A 96 0.22 29.82 -7.36
CA GLN A 96 1.63 29.96 -6.97
C GLN A 96 2.39 30.81 -7.98
N MET A 97 3.11 31.80 -7.46
CA MET A 97 4.02 32.60 -8.27
C MET A 97 5.30 31.81 -8.56
N CYS A 98 5.57 31.60 -9.83
CA CYS A 98 6.74 30.87 -10.29
C CYS A 98 7.60 31.78 -11.16
N THR A 99 8.92 31.60 -11.10
CA THR A 99 9.84 32.27 -12.03
C THR A 99 9.68 31.65 -13.42
N GLU A 100 9.88 32.44 -14.46
CA GLU A 100 9.86 32.00 -15.87
C GLU A 100 11.19 31.32 -16.30
N GLN A 101 11.91 30.76 -15.36
CA GLN A 101 13.15 30.05 -15.62
C GLN A 101 12.86 28.73 -16.34
N MET A 102 13.48 28.47 -17.48
CA MET A 102 13.47 27.19 -18.15
C MET A 102 14.60 26.31 -17.62
N GLY A 103 14.30 25.09 -17.23
CA GLY A 103 15.28 24.12 -16.74
C GLY A 103 15.71 23.10 -17.77
N GLY A 104 14.97 22.99 -18.86
CA GLY A 104 15.16 22.01 -19.94
C GLY A 104 13.83 21.46 -20.46
N ASP A 105 13.92 20.61 -21.48
CA ASP A 105 12.74 20.02 -22.15
C ASP A 105 12.29 18.70 -21.49
N GLU A 106 13.01 18.24 -20.45
CA GLU A 106 12.75 16.99 -19.80
C GLU A 106 11.34 16.94 -19.22
N THR A 107 10.66 15.85 -19.48
CA THR A 107 9.32 15.56 -18.97
C THR A 107 9.29 14.18 -18.33
N ALA A 108 8.39 14.00 -17.38
CA ALA A 108 8.10 12.69 -16.79
C ALA A 108 6.63 12.54 -16.45
N ARG A 109 6.17 11.30 -16.47
CA ARG A 109 4.85 10.92 -15.98
C ARG A 109 5.01 9.74 -15.03
N ILE A 110 4.36 9.83 -13.88
CA ILE A 110 4.31 8.75 -12.90
C ILE A 110 2.86 8.31 -12.77
N THR A 111 2.62 7.02 -13.02
CA THR A 111 1.29 6.41 -12.87
C THR A 111 1.38 5.17 -11.99
N GLY A 112 0.26 4.76 -11.40
CA GLY A 112 0.21 3.55 -10.59
C GLY A 112 -0.54 3.73 -9.29
N THR A 113 -0.04 3.11 -8.22
CA THR A 113 -0.63 3.18 -6.88
C THR A 113 0.45 3.51 -5.86
N TRP A 114 0.15 4.46 -4.97
CA TRP A 114 0.98 4.84 -3.84
C TRP A 114 0.14 4.96 -2.57
N GLN A 115 0.50 4.23 -1.52
CA GLN A 115 -0.24 4.17 -0.24
C GLN A 115 -1.74 3.92 -0.45
N GLY A 116 -2.06 2.97 -1.35
CA GLY A 116 -3.43 2.58 -1.68
C GLY A 116 -4.21 3.60 -2.50
N ARG A 117 -3.59 4.69 -2.97
CA ARG A 117 -4.22 5.73 -3.80
C ARG A 117 -3.70 5.70 -5.23
N PRO A 118 -4.59 5.87 -6.22
CA PRO A 118 -4.14 5.97 -7.61
C PRO A 118 -3.32 7.23 -7.82
N VAL A 119 -2.23 7.09 -8.57
CA VAL A 119 -1.32 8.15 -8.96
C VAL A 119 -1.38 8.35 -10.47
N ASP A 120 -1.48 9.58 -10.91
CA ASP A 120 -1.26 10.03 -12.29
C ASP A 120 -0.74 11.47 -12.25
N ALA A 121 0.57 11.62 -12.28
CA ALA A 121 1.25 12.89 -12.12
C ALA A 121 2.24 13.14 -13.26
N THR A 122 2.19 14.35 -13.81
CA THR A 122 3.13 14.81 -14.85
C THR A 122 4.10 15.80 -14.23
N PHE A 123 5.34 15.71 -14.66
CA PHE A 123 6.45 16.57 -14.24
C PHE A 123 7.11 17.20 -15.47
N SER A 124 7.56 18.43 -15.30
CA SER A 124 8.30 19.17 -16.31
C SER A 124 9.35 20.06 -15.66
N ARG A 125 10.08 20.83 -16.47
CA ARG A 125 11.06 21.80 -15.99
C ARG A 125 10.86 23.17 -16.66
N THR A 126 9.62 23.48 -16.98
CA THR A 126 9.22 24.67 -17.77
C THR A 126 9.23 25.98 -16.99
N ASN A 127 9.31 25.94 -15.67
CA ASN A 127 9.40 27.12 -14.80
C ASN A 127 10.05 26.78 -13.47
N GLY A 128 10.36 27.77 -12.64
CA GLY A 128 11.05 27.55 -11.37
C GLY A 128 10.32 26.67 -10.38
N CYS A 129 8.99 26.68 -10.34
CA CYS A 129 8.20 25.82 -9.48
C CYS A 129 8.27 24.35 -9.95
N GLU A 130 8.14 24.09 -11.24
CA GLU A 130 8.25 22.74 -11.81
C GLU A 130 9.67 22.20 -11.69
N ILE A 131 10.70 23.03 -11.86
CA ILE A 131 12.10 22.67 -11.61
C ILE A 131 12.26 22.25 -10.15
N SER A 132 11.73 23.02 -9.19
CA SER A 132 11.80 22.70 -7.77
C SER A 132 11.07 21.39 -7.45
N ARG A 133 9.89 21.19 -8.06
CA ARG A 133 9.09 19.97 -7.92
C ARG A 133 9.85 18.74 -8.47
N TRP A 134 10.51 18.89 -9.63
CA TRP A 134 11.37 17.84 -10.19
C TRP A 134 12.49 17.46 -9.21
N HIS A 135 13.24 18.44 -8.71
CA HIS A 135 14.33 18.20 -7.77
C HIS A 135 13.85 17.56 -6.46
N THR A 136 12.63 17.90 -6.01
CA THR A 136 12.03 17.27 -4.83
C THR A 136 11.80 15.77 -5.04
N MET A 137 11.53 15.35 -6.27
CA MET A 137 11.32 13.95 -6.65
C MET A 137 12.59 13.18 -6.98
N GLU A 138 13.75 13.81 -7.02
CA GLU A 138 15.02 13.07 -7.20
C GLU A 138 15.29 12.18 -5.96
N PRO A 139 15.65 10.89 -6.11
CA PRO A 139 15.98 10.18 -7.35
C PRO A 139 14.84 9.37 -8.00
N VAL A 140 13.57 9.55 -7.62
CA VAL A 140 12.43 8.94 -8.34
C VAL A 140 12.45 9.41 -9.80
N LEU A 141 12.69 10.69 -10.02
CA LEU A 141 13.03 11.25 -11.32
C LEU A 141 14.55 11.38 -11.46
N PRO A 142 15.08 11.27 -12.68
CA PRO A 142 16.52 11.34 -12.90
C PRO A 142 17.09 12.71 -12.50
N ASN A 143 18.32 12.68 -11.97
CA ASN A 143 19.06 13.92 -11.71
C ASN A 143 19.45 14.57 -13.04
N THR A 144 18.99 15.78 -13.24
CA THR A 144 19.26 16.56 -14.46
C THR A 144 20.35 17.62 -14.27
N ARG A 145 20.97 17.64 -13.09
CA ARG A 145 22.14 18.46 -12.80
C ARG A 145 23.39 17.72 -13.28
N SER A 146 23.92 18.09 -14.39
CA SER A 146 25.21 17.66 -14.95
C SER A 146 26.25 18.77 -14.80
#